data_da2bd14567357327e6f4fdc9dfcc4bdb
#
_entry.id   da2bd14567357327e6f4fdc9dfcc4bdb
#
_cell.length_a   1.000
_cell.length_b   1.000
_cell.length_c   1.000
_cell.angle_alpha   90.00
_cell.angle_beta   90.00
_cell.angle_gamma   90.00
#
_symmetry.space_group_name_H-M   'P 1'
#
loop_
_entity.id
_entity.type
_entity.pdbx_description
1 polymer ?
#
loop_
_entity_poly.entity_id
_entity_poly.type
_entity_poly.pdbx_seq_one_letter_code
_entity_poly.pdbx_strand_id
1 'polypeptide(L)'
;QNEIVYGDVDFERISSERRRMTTFESDLGTYQMVPFCLTVEETKLTRQFAPNPFVPSNEKDRDDRCDEILNIQAMGLKKRLAHIHGERAVVGISGGLDSTLALLVTARTFDLLGLPRENILAVTMPCFGTTDRTYRNACELTRRLGATLQEVDIKEAVRVHFENIGQDPALHDVTYENSQARERTQVLMDLANQCNGLVVGTGDLSELALGWATYNGDHMSMYGVNASVPKTLVRHLVHYYARTCEDERLSQILLDVLDTPVSPELLPPEDGNISQKTEDLVGPYELHDFFLYYMLRVGYSPKKIYRIACRTFEAVYDQETILKWLRKFYWRFFSQQFKRSCLPDGPKVGSVTVSPRGDLRMPSDACVQLWIQELDEM
;
A
#
# COMPACT_ATOMS: atom_id res chain seq x y z
N GLN A 1 -25.53 14.47 42.61
CA GLN A 1 -24.35 13.71 43.04
C GLN A 1 -23.14 14.40 42.44
N ASN A 2 -22.13 14.72 43.28
CA ASN A 2 -20.88 15.27 42.79
C ASN A 2 -20.02 14.08 42.34
N GLU A 3 -19.71 14.01 41.03
CA GLU A 3 -18.86 12.97 40.46
C GLU A 3 -17.57 13.62 39.90
N ILE A 4 -16.44 12.94 40.04
CA ILE A 4 -15.17 13.35 39.44
C ILE A 4 -14.91 12.35 38.30
N VAL A 5 -14.71 12.88 37.10
CA VAL A 5 -14.38 12.10 35.90
C VAL A 5 -12.94 12.43 35.48
N TYR A 6 -12.13 11.40 35.30
CA TYR A 6 -10.77 11.51 34.78
C TYR A 6 -10.73 11.05 33.32
N GLY A 7 -9.97 11.74 32.49
CA GLY A 7 -9.79 11.35 31.09
C GLY A 7 -8.57 11.99 30.45
N ASP A 8 -8.00 11.31 29.47
CA ASP A 8 -6.92 11.84 28.65
C ASP A 8 -7.48 12.75 27.55
N VAL A 9 -7.02 13.97 27.49
CA VAL A 9 -7.40 14.95 26.46
C VAL A 9 -6.23 15.18 25.51
N ASP A 10 -6.47 14.97 24.23
CA ASP A 10 -5.48 15.10 23.17
C ASP A 10 -5.57 16.46 22.48
N PHE A 11 -4.78 17.42 22.91
CA PHE A 11 -4.80 18.78 22.38
C PHE A 11 -4.36 18.88 20.92
N GLU A 12 -3.38 18.08 20.47
CA GLU A 12 -2.95 18.10 19.06
C GLU A 12 -4.06 17.60 18.13
N ARG A 13 -4.77 16.55 18.54
CA ARG A 13 -5.91 16.04 17.79
C ARG A 13 -7.02 17.07 17.69
N ILE A 14 -7.37 17.71 18.81
CA ILE A 14 -8.37 18.78 18.84
C ILE A 14 -7.95 19.93 17.92
N SER A 15 -6.69 20.35 17.99
CA SER A 15 -6.15 21.43 17.15
C SER A 15 -6.16 21.06 15.67
N SER A 16 -5.82 19.80 15.31
CA SER A 16 -5.86 19.31 13.94
C SER A 16 -7.29 19.27 13.38
N GLU A 17 -8.25 18.78 14.15
CA GLU A 17 -9.66 18.76 13.76
C GLU A 17 -10.22 20.18 13.60
N ARG A 18 -9.93 21.10 14.53
CA ARG A 18 -10.36 22.51 14.42
C ARG A 18 -9.82 23.21 13.16
N ARG A 19 -8.58 22.95 12.78
CA ARG A 19 -8.00 23.53 11.53
C ARG A 19 -8.70 23.05 10.26
N ARG A 20 -9.32 21.87 10.31
CA ARG A 20 -10.10 21.31 9.19
C ARG A 20 -11.55 21.82 9.13
N MET A 21 -12.05 22.36 10.24
CA MET A 21 -13.41 22.88 10.33
C MET A 21 -13.47 24.33 9.83
N THR A 22 -14.01 24.55 8.65
CA THR A 22 -14.15 25.89 8.05
C THR A 22 -15.25 26.73 8.72
N THR A 23 -16.12 26.11 9.52
CA THR A 23 -17.22 26.75 10.24
C THR A 23 -16.91 27.02 11.71
N PHE A 24 -15.68 26.67 12.16
CA PHE A 24 -15.25 26.94 13.53
C PHE A 24 -14.69 28.36 13.62
N GLU A 25 -15.40 29.22 14.34
CA GLU A 25 -14.96 30.57 14.68
C GLU A 25 -14.54 30.61 16.17
N SER A 26 -13.41 31.25 16.47
CA SER A 26 -12.98 31.49 17.84
C SER A 26 -13.32 32.92 18.23
N ASP A 27 -14.33 33.08 19.06
CA ASP A 27 -14.63 34.38 19.69
C ASP A 27 -13.90 34.48 21.03
N LEU A 28 -12.77 35.17 21.03
CA LEU A 28 -11.97 35.45 22.24
C LEU A 28 -12.33 36.78 22.88
N GLY A 29 -13.19 37.62 22.26
CA GLY A 29 -13.50 38.96 22.69
C GLY A 29 -14.30 39.08 23.98
N THR A 30 -15.00 38.03 24.37
CA THR A 30 -15.92 38.03 25.51
C THR A 30 -15.38 37.32 26.76
N TYR A 31 -14.18 36.72 26.69
CA TYR A 31 -13.64 35.93 27.79
C TYR A 31 -12.51 36.65 28.50
N GLN A 32 -12.53 36.58 29.84
CA GLN A 32 -11.39 37.04 30.65
C GLN A 32 -10.26 36.00 30.54
N MET A 33 -9.09 36.48 30.08
CA MET A 33 -7.89 35.63 30.00
C MET A 33 -7.23 35.54 31.37
N VAL A 34 -7.13 34.33 31.89
CA VAL A 34 -6.41 34.04 33.14
C VAL A 34 -5.15 33.24 32.78
N PRO A 35 -3.97 33.88 32.74
CA PRO A 35 -2.74 33.16 32.42
C PRO A 35 -2.34 32.27 33.62
N PHE A 36 -1.94 31.05 33.32
CA PHE A 36 -1.35 30.12 34.29
C PHE A 36 -0.26 29.28 33.63
N CYS A 37 0.67 28.78 34.42
CA CYS A 37 1.72 27.88 33.99
C CYS A 37 1.48 26.48 34.56
N LEU A 38 1.55 25.47 33.71
CA LEU A 38 1.61 24.07 34.12
C LEU A 38 3.00 23.54 33.85
N THR A 39 3.56 22.82 34.82
CA THR A 39 4.77 22.04 34.59
C THR A 39 4.42 20.91 33.63
N VAL A 40 5.16 20.81 32.53
CA VAL A 40 5.02 19.71 31.60
C VAL A 40 5.76 18.51 32.16
N GLU A 41 5.03 17.51 32.60
CA GLU A 41 5.57 16.25 33.10
C GLU A 41 5.27 15.13 32.13
N GLU A 42 6.10 14.07 32.16
CA GLU A 42 5.83 12.87 31.40
C GLU A 42 4.59 12.19 31.94
N THR A 43 3.53 12.18 31.15
CA THR A 43 2.24 11.63 31.56
C THR A 43 2.12 10.17 31.12
N LYS A 44 1.77 9.29 32.06
CA LYS A 44 1.44 7.90 31.72
C LYS A 44 0.13 7.89 30.95
N LEU A 45 0.20 7.50 29.66
CA LEU A 45 -0.99 7.38 28.82
C LEU A 45 -1.85 6.22 29.29
N THR A 46 -3.15 6.46 29.50
CA THR A 46 -4.16 5.43 29.80
C THR A 46 -4.82 4.92 28.51
N ARG A 47 -4.78 5.72 27.45
CA ARG A 47 -5.30 5.32 26.14
C ARG A 47 -4.48 4.21 25.52
N GLN A 48 -5.18 3.31 24.85
CA GLN A 48 -4.58 2.27 24.00
C GLN A 48 -4.68 2.69 22.55
N PHE A 49 -3.68 2.33 21.75
CA PHE A 49 -3.63 2.57 20.32
C PHE A 49 -3.58 1.22 19.60
N ALA A 50 -4.43 1.06 18.57
CA ALA A 50 -4.42 -0.16 17.78
C ALA A 50 -3.13 -0.24 16.96
N PRO A 51 -2.37 -1.35 16.98
CA PRO A 51 -1.16 -1.51 16.18
C PRO A 51 -1.47 -1.48 14.68
N ASN A 52 -2.63 -2.00 14.28
CA ASN A 52 -3.11 -1.99 12.89
C ASN A 52 -4.33 -1.06 12.75
N PRO A 53 -4.14 0.27 12.69
CA PRO A 53 -5.24 1.23 12.79
C PRO A 53 -6.20 1.21 11.58
N PHE A 54 -5.81 0.59 10.48
CA PHE A 54 -6.66 0.40 9.30
C PHE A 54 -7.54 -0.86 9.37
N VAL A 55 -7.27 -1.74 10.32
CA VAL A 55 -7.97 -3.02 10.47
C VAL A 55 -8.84 -2.97 11.72
N PRO A 56 -10.16 -3.20 11.63
CA PRO A 56 -11.02 -3.27 12.81
C PRO A 56 -10.57 -4.37 13.79
N SER A 57 -10.59 -4.06 15.08
CA SER A 57 -10.18 -5.01 16.14
C SER A 57 -11.20 -6.14 16.34
N ASN A 58 -12.49 -5.86 16.18
CA ASN A 58 -13.56 -6.84 16.27
C ASN A 58 -13.62 -7.69 14.99
N GLU A 59 -13.65 -9.00 15.12
CA GLU A 59 -13.64 -9.93 13.99
C GLU A 59 -14.86 -9.78 13.07
N LYS A 60 -16.04 -9.60 13.62
CA LYS A 60 -17.26 -9.39 12.85
C LYS A 60 -17.21 -8.09 12.06
N ASP A 61 -16.84 -7.00 12.72
CA ASP A 61 -16.73 -5.69 12.05
C ASP A 61 -15.64 -5.71 10.97
N ARG A 62 -14.60 -6.53 11.16
CA ARG A 62 -13.52 -6.72 10.19
C ARG A 62 -14.00 -7.45 8.94
N ASP A 63 -14.82 -8.49 9.07
CA ASP A 63 -15.37 -9.23 7.94
C ASP A 63 -16.34 -8.38 7.11
N ASP A 64 -17.28 -7.70 7.78
CA ASP A 64 -18.20 -6.76 7.12
C ASP A 64 -17.42 -5.66 6.39
N ARG A 65 -16.34 -5.16 7.00
CA ARG A 65 -15.47 -4.16 6.40
C ARG A 65 -14.66 -4.69 5.23
N CYS A 66 -14.18 -5.94 5.30
CA CYS A 66 -13.48 -6.58 4.19
C CYS A 66 -14.39 -6.71 2.96
N ASP A 67 -15.63 -7.16 3.14
CA ASP A 67 -16.59 -7.26 2.03
C ASP A 67 -16.93 -5.88 1.45
N GLU A 68 -17.17 -4.89 2.29
CA GLU A 68 -17.40 -3.50 1.87
C GLU A 68 -16.23 -2.96 1.03
N ILE A 69 -14.98 -3.16 1.47
CA ILE A 69 -13.79 -2.70 0.76
C ILE A 69 -13.67 -3.38 -0.60
N LEU A 70 -13.82 -4.71 -0.66
CA LEU A 70 -13.79 -5.46 -1.92
C LEU A 70 -14.89 -4.98 -2.88
N ASN A 71 -16.08 -4.66 -2.35
CA ASN A 71 -17.17 -4.08 -3.14
C ASN A 71 -16.81 -2.68 -3.66
N ILE A 72 -16.25 -1.79 -2.84
CA ILE A 72 -15.82 -0.45 -3.26
C ILE A 72 -14.76 -0.54 -4.37
N GLN A 73 -13.76 -1.43 -4.20
CA GLN A 73 -12.74 -1.65 -5.21
C GLN A 73 -13.34 -2.16 -6.53
N ALA A 74 -14.19 -3.19 -6.47
CA ALA A 74 -14.83 -3.77 -7.64
C ALA A 74 -15.77 -2.79 -8.35
N MET A 75 -16.56 -2.03 -7.60
CA MET A 75 -17.47 -1.01 -8.17
C MET A 75 -16.71 0.16 -8.82
N GLY A 76 -15.56 0.55 -8.26
CA GLY A 76 -14.69 1.56 -8.85
C GLY A 76 -14.15 1.11 -10.21
N LEU A 77 -13.60 -0.11 -10.28
CA LEU A 77 -13.13 -0.70 -11.53
C LEU A 77 -14.28 -0.93 -12.54
N LYS A 78 -15.43 -1.42 -12.06
CA LYS A 78 -16.66 -1.57 -12.86
C LYS A 78 -17.05 -0.26 -13.54
N LYS A 79 -17.05 0.83 -12.76
CA LYS A 79 -17.42 2.16 -13.31
C LYS A 79 -16.41 2.60 -14.36
N ARG A 80 -15.10 2.35 -14.16
CA ARG A 80 -14.06 2.68 -15.12
C ARG A 80 -14.24 1.89 -16.42
N LEU A 81 -14.39 0.57 -16.35
CA LEU A 81 -14.60 -0.28 -17.52
C LEU A 81 -15.87 0.10 -18.29
N ALA A 82 -16.99 0.30 -17.58
CA ALA A 82 -18.24 0.72 -18.21
C ALA A 82 -18.11 2.09 -18.92
N HIS A 83 -17.35 3.03 -18.34
CA HIS A 83 -17.15 4.35 -18.93
C HIS A 83 -16.37 4.32 -20.25
N ILE A 84 -15.36 3.44 -20.34
CA ILE A 84 -14.55 3.29 -21.55
C ILE A 84 -15.10 2.25 -22.53
N HIS A 85 -16.27 1.67 -22.21
CA HIS A 85 -16.84 0.53 -22.93
C HIS A 85 -15.84 -0.64 -23.10
N GLY A 86 -15.00 -0.84 -22.06
CA GLY A 86 -13.97 -1.88 -22.03
C GLY A 86 -14.55 -3.22 -21.56
N GLU A 87 -14.22 -4.26 -22.29
CA GLU A 87 -14.64 -5.64 -21.98
C GLU A 87 -13.46 -6.53 -21.56
N ARG A 88 -12.25 -5.98 -21.52
CA ARG A 88 -11.03 -6.71 -21.15
C ARG A 88 -10.21 -5.96 -20.12
N ALA A 89 -9.55 -6.71 -19.25
CA ALA A 89 -8.60 -6.20 -18.27
C ALA A 89 -7.28 -6.97 -18.37
N VAL A 90 -6.16 -6.28 -18.21
CA VAL A 90 -4.81 -6.86 -18.18
C VAL A 90 -4.23 -6.66 -16.79
N VAL A 91 -3.79 -7.73 -16.15
CA VAL A 91 -3.23 -7.71 -14.79
C VAL A 91 -1.87 -8.41 -14.79
N GLY A 92 -0.82 -7.71 -14.37
CA GLY A 92 0.46 -8.36 -14.11
C GLY A 92 0.38 -9.20 -12.83
N ILE A 93 0.68 -10.49 -12.92
CA ILE A 93 0.58 -11.41 -11.80
C ILE A 93 1.95 -11.99 -11.44
N SER A 94 2.46 -11.60 -10.28
CA SER A 94 3.73 -12.09 -9.74
C SER A 94 3.55 -13.34 -8.85
N GLY A 95 2.32 -13.58 -8.36
CA GLY A 95 2.06 -14.54 -7.30
C GLY A 95 2.28 -14.00 -5.89
N GLY A 96 2.58 -12.71 -5.78
CA GLY A 96 2.65 -11.96 -4.54
C GLY A 96 1.28 -11.43 -4.11
N LEU A 97 1.23 -10.88 -2.90
CA LEU A 97 0.02 -10.49 -2.19
C LEU A 97 -0.82 -9.43 -2.94
N ASP A 98 -0.17 -8.40 -3.48
CA ASP A 98 -0.84 -7.25 -4.10
C ASP A 98 -1.47 -7.60 -5.45
N SER A 99 -0.72 -8.33 -6.28
CA SER A 99 -1.21 -8.82 -7.56
C SER A 99 -2.36 -9.85 -7.37
N THR A 100 -2.30 -10.64 -6.31
CA THR A 100 -3.37 -11.55 -5.90
C THR A 100 -4.64 -10.77 -5.58
N LEU A 101 -4.58 -9.76 -4.71
CA LEU A 101 -5.75 -8.94 -4.39
C LEU A 101 -6.31 -8.24 -5.64
N ALA A 102 -5.44 -7.68 -6.49
CA ALA A 102 -5.87 -7.01 -7.71
C ALA A 102 -6.61 -7.97 -8.66
N LEU A 103 -6.15 -9.23 -8.78
CA LEU A 103 -6.82 -10.24 -9.60
C LEU A 103 -8.17 -10.66 -9.00
N LEU A 104 -8.28 -10.84 -7.66
CA LEU A 104 -9.53 -11.13 -6.97
C LEU A 104 -10.58 -10.02 -7.18
N VAL A 105 -10.16 -8.76 -7.03
CA VAL A 105 -11.02 -7.59 -7.28
C VAL A 105 -11.46 -7.52 -8.74
N THR A 106 -10.55 -7.82 -9.67
CA THR A 106 -10.86 -7.81 -11.11
C THR A 106 -11.87 -8.92 -11.46
N ALA A 107 -11.70 -10.14 -10.93
CA ALA A 107 -12.66 -11.23 -11.10
C ALA A 107 -14.06 -10.85 -10.59
N ARG A 108 -14.16 -10.31 -9.37
CA ARG A 108 -15.42 -9.80 -8.79
C ARG A 108 -16.03 -8.70 -9.65
N THR A 109 -15.22 -7.85 -10.24
CA THR A 109 -15.68 -6.79 -11.15
C THR A 109 -16.33 -7.33 -12.40
N PHE A 110 -15.72 -8.37 -13.00
CA PHE A 110 -16.25 -9.01 -14.19
C PHE A 110 -17.57 -9.74 -13.93
N ASP A 111 -17.69 -10.40 -12.77
CA ASP A 111 -18.97 -10.96 -12.33
C ASP A 111 -20.06 -9.88 -12.21
N LEU A 112 -19.74 -8.74 -11.61
CA LEU A 112 -20.67 -7.60 -11.48
C LEU A 112 -21.05 -6.95 -12.81
N LEU A 113 -20.22 -7.09 -13.84
CA LEU A 113 -20.50 -6.60 -15.20
C LEU A 113 -21.24 -7.64 -16.05
N GLY A 114 -21.30 -8.89 -15.62
CA GLY A 114 -21.78 -10.01 -16.43
C GLY A 114 -20.84 -10.35 -17.60
N LEU A 115 -19.56 -10.01 -17.47
CA LEU A 115 -18.53 -10.32 -18.46
C LEU A 115 -17.85 -11.65 -18.13
N PRO A 116 -17.45 -12.44 -19.13
CA PRO A 116 -16.73 -13.68 -18.91
C PRO A 116 -15.34 -13.40 -18.30
N ARG A 117 -14.97 -14.19 -17.28
CA ARG A 117 -13.67 -14.05 -16.60
C ARG A 117 -12.48 -14.36 -17.51
N GLU A 118 -12.68 -15.08 -18.60
CA GLU A 118 -11.70 -15.35 -19.65
C GLU A 118 -11.22 -14.04 -20.34
N ASN A 119 -11.98 -12.97 -20.24
CA ASN A 119 -11.60 -11.64 -20.72
C ASN A 119 -10.61 -10.93 -19.77
N ILE A 120 -10.31 -11.50 -18.61
CA ILE A 120 -9.22 -11.06 -17.74
C ILE A 120 -7.93 -11.73 -18.21
N LEU A 121 -7.00 -10.94 -18.75
CA LEU A 121 -5.68 -11.42 -19.15
C LEU A 121 -4.72 -11.25 -17.98
N ALA A 122 -4.43 -12.33 -17.27
CA ALA A 122 -3.43 -12.37 -16.21
C ALA A 122 -2.08 -12.74 -16.81
N VAL A 123 -1.12 -11.82 -16.73
CA VAL A 123 0.19 -11.95 -17.38
C VAL A 123 1.26 -12.22 -16.35
N THR A 124 1.91 -13.38 -16.43
CA THR A 124 3.12 -13.67 -15.67
C THR A 124 4.34 -13.42 -16.55
N MET A 125 5.32 -12.74 -15.99
CA MET A 125 6.52 -12.31 -16.73
C MET A 125 7.77 -12.74 -15.97
N PRO A 126 8.16 -14.03 -16.08
CA PRO A 126 9.36 -14.54 -15.44
C PRO A 126 10.60 -13.74 -15.87
N CYS A 127 11.43 -13.37 -14.90
CA CYS A 127 12.72 -12.75 -15.10
C CYS A 127 13.74 -13.34 -14.12
N PHE A 128 14.85 -12.66 -13.89
CA PHE A 128 15.97 -13.17 -13.12
C PHE A 128 15.66 -13.46 -11.64
N GLY A 129 14.70 -12.74 -11.04
CA GLY A 129 14.32 -12.88 -9.62
C GLY A 129 13.09 -13.75 -9.33
N THR A 130 12.44 -14.30 -10.36
CA THR A 130 11.20 -15.07 -10.16
C THR A 130 11.48 -16.42 -9.51
N THR A 131 10.74 -16.77 -8.45
CA THR A 131 10.86 -18.06 -7.76
C THR A 131 9.80 -19.07 -8.24
N ASP A 132 10.10 -20.36 -8.11
CA ASP A 132 9.16 -21.42 -8.51
C ASP A 132 7.85 -21.39 -7.71
N ARG A 133 7.91 -20.98 -6.43
CA ARG A 133 6.74 -20.90 -5.55
C ARG A 133 5.76 -19.84 -6.02
N THR A 134 6.23 -18.61 -6.18
CA THR A 134 5.41 -17.48 -6.62
C THR A 134 4.89 -17.67 -8.04
N TYR A 135 5.72 -18.18 -8.94
CA TYR A 135 5.29 -18.53 -10.30
C TYR A 135 4.14 -19.55 -10.30
N ARG A 136 4.26 -20.65 -9.51
CA ARG A 136 3.17 -21.66 -9.41
C ARG A 136 1.90 -21.05 -8.82
N ASN A 137 2.02 -20.22 -7.79
CA ASN A 137 0.89 -19.52 -7.19
C ASN A 137 0.18 -18.63 -8.20
N ALA A 138 0.93 -17.84 -8.99
CA ALA A 138 0.37 -17.00 -10.05
C ALA A 138 -0.42 -17.82 -11.08
N CYS A 139 0.16 -18.90 -11.58
CA CYS A 139 -0.46 -19.76 -12.58
C CYS A 139 -1.73 -20.46 -12.06
N GLU A 140 -1.66 -21.04 -10.85
CA GLU A 140 -2.79 -21.79 -10.27
C GLU A 140 -3.94 -20.85 -9.87
N LEU A 141 -3.62 -19.71 -9.24
CA LEU A 141 -4.59 -18.69 -8.89
C LEU A 141 -5.38 -18.23 -10.12
N THR A 142 -4.67 -17.90 -11.20
CA THR A 142 -5.29 -17.45 -12.46
C THR A 142 -6.26 -18.48 -13.01
N ARG A 143 -5.84 -19.73 -13.08
CA ARG A 143 -6.70 -20.82 -13.59
C ARG A 143 -7.93 -21.05 -12.73
N ARG A 144 -7.77 -21.03 -11.40
CA ARG A 144 -8.88 -21.22 -10.45
C ARG A 144 -9.91 -20.09 -10.51
N LEU A 145 -9.48 -18.87 -10.79
CA LEU A 145 -10.39 -17.74 -10.98
C LEU A 145 -11.05 -17.72 -12.36
N GLY A 146 -10.67 -18.63 -13.29
CA GLY A 146 -11.22 -18.67 -14.65
C GLY A 146 -10.70 -17.56 -15.57
N ALA A 147 -9.59 -16.90 -15.20
CA ALA A 147 -8.94 -15.88 -16.02
C ALA A 147 -8.00 -16.54 -17.06
N THR A 148 -7.74 -15.84 -18.15
CA THR A 148 -6.77 -16.28 -19.17
C THR A 148 -5.36 -16.01 -18.70
N LEU A 149 -4.54 -17.05 -18.60
CA LEU A 149 -3.13 -16.94 -18.25
C LEU A 149 -2.30 -16.76 -19.53
N GLN A 150 -1.45 -15.72 -19.52
CA GLN A 150 -0.42 -15.53 -20.53
C GLN A 150 0.94 -15.45 -19.85
N GLU A 151 1.92 -16.19 -20.38
CA GLU A 151 3.31 -16.10 -19.96
C GLU A 151 4.13 -15.36 -21.02
N VAL A 152 4.95 -14.40 -20.55
CA VAL A 152 5.90 -13.65 -21.39
C VAL A 152 7.26 -13.70 -20.70
N ASP A 153 8.20 -14.49 -21.21
CA ASP A 153 9.59 -14.46 -20.73
C ASP A 153 10.27 -13.17 -21.22
N ILE A 154 10.60 -12.29 -20.30
CA ILE A 154 11.21 -10.97 -20.62
C ILE A 154 12.73 -10.97 -20.50
N LYS A 155 13.37 -12.10 -20.19
CA LYS A 155 14.83 -12.16 -19.95
C LYS A 155 15.64 -11.67 -21.12
N GLU A 156 15.28 -12.08 -22.32
CA GLU A 156 16.02 -11.70 -23.52
C GLU A 156 15.84 -10.21 -23.85
N ALA A 157 14.62 -9.67 -23.71
CA ALA A 157 14.36 -8.25 -23.91
C ALA A 157 15.19 -7.39 -22.93
N VAL A 158 15.23 -7.79 -21.66
CA VAL A 158 16.06 -7.11 -20.64
C VAL A 158 17.56 -7.23 -20.94
N ARG A 159 18.05 -8.37 -21.43
CA ARG A 159 19.46 -8.54 -21.82
C ARG A 159 19.85 -7.61 -22.96
N VAL A 160 19.03 -7.57 -24.01
CA VAL A 160 19.24 -6.66 -25.15
C VAL A 160 19.24 -5.20 -24.68
N HIS A 161 18.34 -4.85 -23.75
CA HIS A 161 18.31 -3.52 -23.16
C HIS A 161 19.61 -3.22 -22.39
N PHE A 162 20.12 -4.14 -21.57
CA PHE A 162 21.38 -3.98 -20.86
C PHE A 162 22.56 -3.76 -21.81
N GLU A 163 22.64 -4.53 -22.90
CA GLU A 163 23.66 -4.34 -23.94
C GLU A 163 23.59 -2.95 -24.55
N ASN A 164 22.38 -2.49 -24.90
CA ASN A 164 22.17 -1.18 -25.53
C ASN A 164 22.59 0.00 -24.65
N ILE A 165 22.41 -0.11 -23.32
CA ILE A 165 22.78 0.97 -22.38
C ILE A 165 24.16 0.78 -21.74
N GLY A 166 24.85 -0.32 -22.01
CA GLY A 166 26.14 -0.66 -21.42
C GLY A 166 26.08 -1.05 -19.94
N GLN A 167 24.95 -1.62 -19.47
CA GLN A 167 24.80 -2.15 -18.13
C GLN A 167 25.49 -3.51 -18.01
N ASP A 168 26.34 -3.65 -16.99
CA ASP A 168 26.92 -4.96 -16.65
C ASP A 168 25.85 -5.85 -15.98
N PRO A 169 25.49 -7.00 -16.57
CA PRO A 169 24.51 -7.91 -15.98
C PRO A 169 24.91 -8.49 -14.62
N ALA A 170 26.20 -8.47 -14.27
CA ALA A 170 26.69 -8.91 -12.97
C ALA A 170 26.51 -7.83 -11.87
N LEU A 171 26.26 -6.58 -12.24
CA LEU A 171 26.01 -5.49 -11.31
C LEU A 171 24.51 -5.38 -10.99
N HIS A 172 24.13 -5.96 -9.86
CA HIS A 172 22.74 -5.97 -9.39
C HIS A 172 22.37 -4.66 -8.67
N ASP A 173 22.42 -3.55 -9.38
CA ASP A 173 22.11 -2.21 -8.89
C ASP A 173 20.65 -1.78 -9.21
N VAL A 174 20.33 -0.53 -8.91
CA VAL A 174 19.01 0.05 -9.20
C VAL A 174 18.65 0.04 -10.70
N THR A 175 19.64 0.07 -11.60
CA THR A 175 19.45 -0.01 -13.06
C THR A 175 19.00 -1.42 -13.44
N TYR A 176 19.66 -2.43 -12.88
CA TYR A 176 19.31 -3.84 -13.07
C TYR A 176 17.87 -4.14 -12.64
N GLU A 177 17.45 -3.66 -11.46
CA GLU A 177 16.10 -3.85 -10.94
C GLU A 177 15.05 -3.08 -11.77
N ASN A 178 15.30 -1.78 -11.99
CA ASN A 178 14.33 -0.90 -12.67
C ASN A 178 14.10 -1.25 -14.14
N SER A 179 15.10 -1.78 -14.83
CA SER A 179 14.94 -2.22 -16.23
C SER A 179 13.94 -3.37 -16.33
N GLN A 180 14.00 -4.34 -15.44
CA GLN A 180 13.03 -5.44 -15.40
C GLN A 180 11.61 -4.95 -15.10
N ALA A 181 11.45 -4.04 -14.12
CA ALA A 181 10.15 -3.50 -13.76
C ALA A 181 9.52 -2.69 -14.91
N ARG A 182 10.32 -1.92 -15.66
CA ARG A 182 9.83 -1.15 -16.83
C ARG A 182 9.47 -2.05 -18.00
N GLU A 183 10.24 -3.10 -18.25
CA GLU A 183 9.91 -4.08 -19.30
C GLU A 183 8.58 -4.76 -19.02
N ARG A 184 8.33 -5.17 -17.77
CA ARG A 184 7.02 -5.72 -17.36
C ARG A 184 5.88 -4.74 -17.66
N THR A 185 6.06 -3.48 -17.33
CA THR A 185 5.05 -2.44 -17.55
C THR A 185 4.79 -2.21 -19.02
N GLN A 186 5.84 -2.15 -19.85
CA GLN A 186 5.73 -2.03 -21.30
C GLN A 186 4.91 -3.17 -21.88
N VAL A 187 5.24 -4.42 -21.54
CA VAL A 187 4.50 -5.60 -22.01
C VAL A 187 3.02 -5.51 -21.65
N LEU A 188 2.68 -5.14 -20.39
CA LEU A 188 1.28 -5.02 -19.98
C LEU A 188 0.52 -3.95 -20.76
N MET A 189 1.14 -2.78 -21.00
CA MET A 189 0.52 -1.68 -21.76
C MET A 189 0.29 -2.05 -23.22
N ASP A 190 1.25 -2.73 -23.85
CA ASP A 190 1.15 -3.15 -25.24
C ASP A 190 0.11 -4.27 -25.43
N LEU A 191 0.05 -5.24 -24.51
CA LEU A 191 -1.00 -6.26 -24.50
C LEU A 191 -2.40 -5.65 -24.31
N ALA A 192 -2.51 -4.62 -23.45
CA ALA A 192 -3.77 -3.90 -23.29
C ALA A 192 -4.19 -3.20 -24.58
N ASN A 193 -3.24 -2.59 -25.31
CA ASN A 193 -3.51 -2.02 -26.62
C ASN A 193 -3.96 -3.07 -27.63
N GLN A 194 -3.30 -4.24 -27.70
CA GLN A 194 -3.65 -5.32 -28.61
C GLN A 194 -5.07 -5.87 -28.37
N CYS A 195 -5.46 -5.99 -27.11
CA CYS A 195 -6.76 -6.55 -26.76
C CYS A 195 -7.85 -5.50 -26.50
N ASN A 196 -7.58 -4.21 -26.72
CA ASN A 196 -8.44 -3.08 -26.35
C ASN A 196 -8.88 -3.17 -24.88
N GLY A 197 -7.94 -3.47 -24.01
CA GLY A 197 -8.15 -3.68 -22.58
C GLY A 197 -7.65 -2.53 -21.71
N LEU A 198 -7.82 -2.70 -20.40
CA LEU A 198 -7.37 -1.75 -19.37
C LEU A 198 -6.35 -2.42 -18.47
N VAL A 199 -5.18 -1.81 -18.28
CA VAL A 199 -4.17 -2.28 -17.32
C VAL A 199 -4.61 -1.94 -15.89
N VAL A 200 -4.81 -2.98 -15.07
CA VAL A 200 -5.13 -2.87 -13.65
C VAL A 200 -3.85 -2.86 -12.83
N GLY A 201 -3.64 -1.78 -12.07
CA GLY A 201 -2.49 -1.62 -11.19
C GLY A 201 -2.66 -2.37 -9.88
N THR A 202 -1.54 -2.90 -9.40
CA THR A 202 -1.48 -3.75 -8.21
C THR A 202 -0.92 -3.06 -6.97
N GLY A 203 -0.17 -1.94 -7.12
CA GLY A 203 0.48 -1.24 -6.02
C GLY A 203 -0.49 -0.78 -4.94
N ASP A 204 -0.12 -0.99 -3.68
CA ASP A 204 -0.92 -0.67 -2.51
C ASP A 204 -0.57 0.70 -1.91
N LEU A 205 -1.36 1.14 -0.92
CA LEU A 205 -1.19 2.44 -0.28
C LEU A 205 0.17 2.59 0.43
N SER A 206 0.67 1.54 1.07
CA SER A 206 1.93 1.57 1.83
C SER A 206 3.12 1.72 0.90
N GLU A 207 3.14 1.00 -0.21
CA GLU A 207 4.15 1.15 -1.26
C GLU A 207 4.12 2.55 -1.88
N LEU A 208 2.94 3.06 -2.19
CA LEU A 208 2.77 4.41 -2.73
C LEU A 208 3.20 5.49 -1.74
N ALA A 209 2.95 5.30 -0.44
CA ALA A 209 3.38 6.23 0.60
C ALA A 209 4.91 6.27 0.73
N LEU A 210 5.57 5.10 0.70
CA LEU A 210 7.02 4.98 0.77
C LEU A 210 7.72 5.25 -0.57
N GLY A 211 6.97 5.35 -1.67
CA GLY A 211 7.52 5.38 -3.02
C GLY A 211 8.33 4.12 -3.35
N TRP A 212 7.95 2.97 -2.78
CA TRP A 212 8.57 1.67 -3.01
C TRP A 212 8.01 1.04 -4.27
N ALA A 213 8.35 1.63 -5.39
CA ALA A 213 8.01 1.20 -6.74
C ALA A 213 8.98 1.85 -7.73
N THR A 214 9.21 1.21 -8.86
CA THR A 214 10.01 1.77 -9.95
C THR A 214 9.22 2.86 -10.65
N TYR A 215 9.79 4.09 -10.69
CA TYR A 215 9.20 5.18 -11.46
C TYR A 215 9.06 4.82 -12.93
N ASN A 216 7.88 5.05 -13.48
CA ASN A 216 7.51 4.66 -14.84
C ASN A 216 7.70 3.14 -15.11
N GLY A 217 7.51 2.35 -14.06
CA GLY A 217 7.50 0.89 -14.09
C GLY A 217 6.23 0.41 -13.39
N ASP A 218 6.39 -0.44 -12.39
CA ASP A 218 5.29 -1.06 -11.64
C ASP A 218 4.38 -0.06 -10.89
N HIS A 219 4.81 1.19 -10.70
CA HIS A 219 3.93 2.24 -10.16
C HIS A 219 2.89 2.75 -11.16
N MET A 220 3.03 2.42 -12.46
CA MET A 220 2.15 2.88 -13.54
C MET A 220 1.12 1.84 -13.91
N SER A 221 -0.10 2.31 -14.13
CA SER A 221 -1.23 1.53 -14.64
C SER A 221 -2.30 2.46 -15.20
N MET A 222 -3.37 1.92 -15.76
CA MET A 222 -4.52 2.71 -16.20
C MET A 222 -5.56 2.90 -15.09
N TYR A 223 -5.57 2.00 -14.07
CA TYR A 223 -6.42 2.11 -12.88
C TYR A 223 -5.83 1.28 -11.74
N GLY A 224 -5.52 1.90 -10.59
CA GLY A 224 -4.92 1.24 -9.43
C GLY A 224 -5.97 0.79 -8.42
N VAL A 225 -6.36 -0.48 -8.42
CA VAL A 225 -7.44 -0.98 -7.56
C VAL A 225 -7.07 -1.02 -6.07
N ASN A 226 -5.78 -1.17 -5.75
CA ASN A 226 -5.27 -1.23 -4.38
C ASN A 226 -4.73 0.10 -3.85
N ALA A 227 -4.78 1.19 -4.62
CA ALA A 227 -4.10 2.45 -4.35
C ALA A 227 -4.41 3.11 -2.99
N SER A 228 -5.50 2.74 -2.35
CA SER A 228 -5.86 3.22 -1.00
C SER A 228 -6.03 2.11 0.04
N VAL A 229 -5.54 0.92 -0.25
CA VAL A 229 -5.54 -0.23 0.67
C VAL A 229 -4.11 -0.39 1.23
N PRO A 230 -3.86 -0.19 2.53
CA PRO A 230 -2.53 -0.37 3.11
C PRO A 230 -2.15 -1.86 3.19
N LYS A 231 -0.86 -2.18 3.19
CA LYS A 231 -0.32 -3.55 3.15
C LYS A 231 -0.89 -4.44 4.25
N THR A 232 -1.02 -3.92 5.46
CA THR A 232 -1.62 -4.65 6.58
C THR A 232 -3.07 -5.05 6.29
N LEU A 233 -3.85 -4.19 5.64
CA LEU A 233 -5.22 -4.48 5.25
C LEU A 233 -5.29 -5.40 4.03
N VAL A 234 -4.36 -5.32 3.06
CA VAL A 234 -4.29 -6.26 1.93
C VAL A 234 -4.22 -7.71 2.44
N ARG A 235 -3.36 -7.98 3.44
CA ARG A 235 -3.27 -9.31 4.09
C ARG A 235 -4.62 -9.78 4.64
N HIS A 236 -5.35 -8.89 5.31
CA HIS A 236 -6.68 -9.23 5.86
C HIS A 236 -7.73 -9.47 4.79
N LEU A 237 -7.71 -8.72 3.69
CA LEU A 237 -8.63 -8.92 2.57
C LEU A 237 -8.40 -10.27 1.86
N VAL A 238 -7.14 -10.63 1.62
CA VAL A 238 -6.80 -11.92 1.01
C VAL A 238 -7.14 -13.08 1.96
N HIS A 239 -6.86 -12.92 3.27
CA HIS A 239 -7.25 -13.91 4.28
C HIS A 239 -8.77 -14.08 4.39
N TYR A 240 -9.52 -12.96 4.36
CA TYR A 240 -10.98 -12.97 4.33
C TYR A 240 -11.50 -13.75 3.12
N TYR A 241 -10.94 -13.46 1.94
CA TYR A 241 -11.34 -14.16 0.70
C TYR A 241 -11.02 -15.65 0.78
N ALA A 242 -9.82 -16.03 1.27
CA ALA A 242 -9.44 -17.43 1.45
C ALA A 242 -10.41 -18.21 2.34
N ARG A 243 -10.91 -17.57 3.40
CA ARG A 243 -11.83 -18.18 4.37
C ARG A 243 -13.28 -18.28 3.86
N THR A 244 -13.68 -17.37 2.97
CA THR A 244 -15.08 -17.24 2.52
C THR A 244 -15.33 -17.81 1.13
N CYS A 245 -14.29 -18.11 0.35
CA CYS A 245 -14.46 -18.74 -0.96
C CYS A 245 -14.84 -20.24 -0.82
N GLU A 246 -15.69 -20.71 -1.75
CA GLU A 246 -16.16 -22.11 -1.76
C GLU A 246 -15.11 -23.09 -2.33
N ASP A 247 -14.14 -22.61 -3.10
CA ASP A 247 -13.08 -23.42 -3.71
C ASP A 247 -11.94 -23.65 -2.69
N GLU A 248 -11.90 -24.86 -2.11
CA GLU A 248 -10.86 -25.25 -1.14
C GLU A 248 -9.44 -25.13 -1.71
N ARG A 249 -9.26 -25.41 -3.00
CA ARG A 249 -7.92 -25.29 -3.62
C ARG A 249 -7.52 -23.85 -3.79
N LEU A 250 -8.44 -22.98 -4.17
CA LEU A 250 -8.22 -21.52 -4.20
C LEU A 250 -7.86 -21.01 -2.81
N SER A 251 -8.60 -21.43 -1.77
CA SER A 251 -8.29 -21.09 -0.38
C SER A 251 -6.86 -21.46 0.00
N GLN A 252 -6.40 -22.67 -0.31
CA GLN A 252 -5.03 -23.13 -0.03
C GLN A 252 -3.96 -22.28 -0.73
N ILE A 253 -4.19 -21.91 -2.00
CA ILE A 253 -3.29 -21.05 -2.77
C ILE A 253 -3.19 -19.66 -2.10
N LEU A 254 -4.33 -19.09 -1.71
CA LEU A 254 -4.36 -17.78 -1.04
C LEU A 254 -3.65 -17.81 0.32
N LEU A 255 -3.76 -18.90 1.08
CA LEU A 255 -3.01 -19.07 2.33
C LEU A 255 -1.51 -19.23 2.07
N ASP A 256 -1.10 -19.92 1.00
CA ASP A 256 0.32 -20.01 0.62
C ASP A 256 0.89 -18.64 0.18
N VAL A 257 0.11 -17.83 -0.52
CA VAL A 257 0.48 -16.45 -0.86
C VAL A 257 0.68 -15.61 0.41
N LEU A 258 -0.21 -15.75 1.40
CA LEU A 258 -0.10 -15.04 2.70
C LEU A 258 1.13 -15.44 3.50
N ASP A 259 1.60 -16.69 3.36
CA ASP A 259 2.79 -17.23 4.03
C ASP A 259 4.09 -16.92 3.26
N THR A 260 3.98 -16.36 2.06
CA THR A 260 5.15 -15.97 1.24
C THR A 260 5.66 -14.60 1.69
N PRO A 261 6.97 -14.43 1.95
CA PRO A 261 7.55 -13.13 2.26
C PRO A 261 7.36 -12.11 1.14
N VAL A 262 7.10 -10.86 1.50
CA VAL A 262 6.97 -9.76 0.51
C VAL A 262 8.34 -9.47 -0.10
N SER A 263 8.43 -9.55 -1.44
CA SER A 263 9.65 -9.30 -2.20
C SER A 263 9.32 -8.69 -3.56
N PRO A 264 10.16 -7.79 -4.09
CA PRO A 264 10.01 -7.28 -5.45
C PRO A 264 10.42 -8.29 -6.52
N GLU A 265 11.08 -9.41 -6.14
CA GLU A 265 11.56 -10.48 -7.04
C GLU A 265 12.34 -9.96 -8.26
N LEU A 266 13.23 -9.00 -8.02
CA LEU A 266 14.07 -8.39 -9.06
C LEU A 266 15.51 -8.89 -9.02
N LEU A 267 15.98 -9.39 -7.86
CA LEU A 267 17.30 -10.00 -7.69
C LEU A 267 17.23 -11.52 -7.83
N PRO A 268 18.27 -12.18 -8.37
CA PRO A 268 18.33 -13.62 -8.46
C PRO A 268 18.12 -14.29 -7.09
N PRO A 269 17.36 -15.40 -7.02
CA PRO A 269 17.17 -16.12 -5.78
C PRO A 269 18.48 -16.77 -5.30
N GLU A 270 18.65 -16.84 -3.98
CA GLU A 270 19.75 -17.59 -3.35
C GLU A 270 19.22 -18.95 -2.91
N ASP A 271 19.84 -20.03 -3.39
CA ASP A 271 19.42 -21.41 -3.11
C ASP A 271 17.93 -21.68 -3.33
N GLY A 272 17.33 -21.04 -4.35
CA GLY A 272 15.90 -21.15 -4.67
C GLY A 272 14.95 -20.37 -3.76
N ASN A 273 15.49 -19.63 -2.79
CA ASN A 273 14.73 -18.79 -1.88
C ASN A 273 14.83 -17.31 -2.27
N ILE A 274 13.85 -16.52 -1.79
CA ILE A 274 13.83 -15.07 -1.97
C ILE A 274 15.07 -14.46 -1.31
N SER A 275 15.95 -13.85 -2.11
CA SER A 275 17.19 -13.21 -1.64
C SER A 275 16.96 -11.84 -1.00
N GLN A 276 15.89 -11.14 -1.41
CA GLN A 276 15.61 -9.77 -0.98
C GLN A 276 14.19 -9.68 -0.37
N LYS A 277 14.14 -9.52 0.96
CA LYS A 277 12.88 -9.21 1.63
C LYS A 277 12.68 -7.70 1.68
N THR A 278 11.52 -7.24 1.24
CA THR A 278 11.19 -5.81 1.23
C THR A 278 11.32 -5.18 2.62
N GLU A 279 10.84 -5.86 3.65
CA GLU A 279 10.85 -5.32 5.02
C GLU A 279 12.24 -5.17 5.63
N ASP A 280 13.25 -5.93 5.17
CA ASP A 280 14.64 -5.73 5.59
C ASP A 280 15.22 -4.41 5.06
N LEU A 281 14.73 -3.95 3.92
CA LEU A 281 15.20 -2.73 3.25
C LEU A 281 14.41 -1.48 3.66
N VAL A 282 13.10 -1.57 3.69
CA VAL A 282 12.24 -0.41 3.97
C VAL A 282 11.71 -0.38 5.39
N GLY A 283 11.66 -1.50 6.08
CA GLY A 283 11.11 -1.69 7.41
C GLY A 283 9.75 -2.39 7.43
N PRO A 284 9.30 -2.81 8.62
CA PRO A 284 8.02 -3.51 8.80
C PRO A 284 6.84 -2.65 8.35
N TYR A 285 5.99 -3.20 7.49
CA TYR A 285 4.81 -2.47 7.00
C TYR A 285 3.82 -2.10 8.11
N GLU A 286 3.72 -2.87 9.17
CA GLU A 286 2.87 -2.53 10.31
C GLU A 286 3.27 -1.22 10.99
N LEU A 287 4.58 -0.93 11.09
CA LEU A 287 5.07 0.36 11.57
C LEU A 287 4.76 1.49 10.58
N HIS A 288 4.99 1.26 9.29
CA HIS A 288 4.72 2.29 8.27
C HIS A 288 3.24 2.63 8.15
N ASP A 289 2.36 1.64 8.20
CA ASP A 289 0.92 1.86 8.17
C ASP A 289 0.44 2.60 9.43
N PHE A 290 1.01 2.27 10.59
CA PHE A 290 0.78 3.01 11.82
C PHE A 290 1.22 4.49 11.70
N PHE A 291 2.44 4.75 11.22
CA PHE A 291 2.94 6.11 11.03
C PHE A 291 2.10 6.89 10.02
N LEU A 292 1.76 6.27 8.90
CA LEU A 292 0.94 6.85 7.84
C LEU A 292 -0.44 7.27 8.36
N TYR A 293 -1.09 6.41 9.14
CA TYR A 293 -2.39 6.68 9.71
C TYR A 293 -2.35 7.89 10.65
N TYR A 294 -1.43 7.90 11.61
CA TYR A 294 -1.36 8.97 12.58
C TYR A 294 -0.87 10.30 11.98
N MET A 295 -0.03 10.25 10.96
CA MET A 295 0.41 11.44 10.23
C MET A 295 -0.73 12.03 9.38
N LEU A 296 -1.35 11.25 8.51
CA LEU A 296 -2.32 11.78 7.52
C LEU A 296 -3.75 11.87 8.06
N ARG A 297 -4.20 10.88 8.82
CA ARG A 297 -5.58 10.87 9.33
C ARG A 297 -5.75 11.75 10.56
N VAL A 298 -4.80 11.70 11.46
CA VAL A 298 -4.90 12.36 12.77
C VAL A 298 -4.12 13.68 12.80
N GLY A 299 -3.02 13.80 12.05
CA GLY A 299 -2.20 15.01 11.96
C GLY A 299 -1.26 15.18 13.16
N TYR A 300 -0.74 14.08 13.69
CA TYR A 300 0.23 14.12 14.79
C TYR A 300 1.63 14.49 14.30
N SER A 301 2.39 15.16 15.17
CA SER A 301 3.80 15.46 14.96
C SER A 301 4.68 14.20 15.05
N PRO A 302 5.90 14.23 14.49
CA PRO A 302 6.86 13.12 14.57
C PRO A 302 7.12 12.63 15.98
N LYS A 303 7.38 13.52 16.94
CA LYS A 303 7.60 13.18 18.36
C LYS A 303 6.41 12.42 18.95
N LYS A 304 5.21 12.88 18.64
CA LYS A 304 4.01 12.23 19.16
C LYS A 304 3.79 10.86 18.53
N ILE A 305 4.00 10.72 17.22
CA ILE A 305 3.92 9.43 16.53
C ILE A 305 4.93 8.45 17.13
N TYR A 306 6.17 8.88 17.35
CA TYR A 306 7.18 8.07 18.01
C TYR A 306 6.73 7.59 19.40
N ARG A 307 6.29 8.53 20.26
CA ARG A 307 5.85 8.21 21.62
C ARG A 307 4.71 7.19 21.65
N ILE A 308 3.69 7.35 20.82
CA ILE A 308 2.58 6.40 20.78
C ILE A 308 2.96 5.07 20.14
N ALA A 309 3.90 5.06 19.16
CA ALA A 309 4.43 3.85 18.57
C ALA A 309 5.24 3.04 19.59
N CYS A 310 6.15 3.67 20.35
CA CYS A 310 6.89 3.01 21.42
C CYS A 310 5.95 2.33 22.44
N ARG A 311 4.86 3.00 22.78
CA ARG A 311 3.85 2.41 23.70
C ARG A 311 3.07 1.26 23.05
N THR A 312 2.72 1.41 21.78
CA THR A 312 1.89 0.40 21.08
C THR A 312 2.66 -0.87 20.79
N PHE A 313 3.94 -0.73 20.46
CA PHE A 313 4.78 -1.83 20.00
C PHE A 313 5.85 -2.25 21.01
N GLU A 314 5.71 -1.87 22.31
CA GLU A 314 6.70 -2.12 23.35
C GLU A 314 7.08 -3.61 23.52
N ALA A 315 6.17 -4.53 23.16
CA ALA A 315 6.40 -5.98 23.22
C ALA A 315 7.05 -6.57 21.96
N VAL A 316 7.16 -5.77 20.88
CA VAL A 316 7.57 -6.26 19.54
C VAL A 316 8.86 -5.58 19.07
N TYR A 317 8.99 -4.28 19.29
CA TYR A 317 10.12 -3.47 18.83
C TYR A 317 10.70 -2.63 19.95
N ASP A 318 12.04 -2.51 19.96
CA ASP A 318 12.70 -1.54 20.81
C ASP A 318 12.55 -0.11 20.27
N GLN A 319 12.84 0.87 21.11
CA GLN A 319 12.67 2.28 20.80
C GLN A 319 13.60 2.74 19.65
N GLU A 320 14.81 2.19 19.58
CA GLU A 320 15.79 2.53 18.54
C GLU A 320 15.31 2.05 17.17
N THR A 321 14.77 0.84 17.09
CA THR A 321 14.17 0.28 15.88
C THR A 321 12.98 1.13 15.41
N ILE A 322 12.09 1.53 16.31
CA ILE A 322 10.96 2.39 15.97
C ILE A 322 11.44 3.75 15.44
N LEU A 323 12.41 4.37 16.10
CA LEU A 323 12.98 5.66 15.67
C LEU A 323 13.64 5.55 14.30
N LYS A 324 14.44 4.50 14.06
CA LYS A 324 15.08 4.22 12.77
C LYS A 324 14.06 4.19 11.64
N TRP A 325 12.98 3.44 11.82
CA TRP A 325 11.98 3.27 10.77
C TRP A 325 11.07 4.49 10.62
N LEU A 326 10.79 5.22 11.68
CA LEU A 326 10.05 6.48 11.60
C LEU A 326 10.83 7.56 10.83
N ARG A 327 12.13 7.69 11.07
CA ARG A 327 13.02 8.57 10.28
C ARG A 327 13.02 8.18 8.80
N LYS A 328 13.17 6.87 8.53
CA LYS A 328 13.14 6.35 7.16
C LYS A 328 11.79 6.59 6.48
N PHE A 329 10.68 6.40 7.21
CA PHE A 329 9.34 6.70 6.73
C PHE A 329 9.22 8.16 6.28
N TYR A 330 9.54 9.13 7.13
CA TYR A 330 9.46 10.53 6.78
C TYR A 330 10.39 10.89 5.60
N TRP A 331 11.62 10.42 5.63
CA TRP A 331 12.56 10.67 4.54
C TRP A 331 12.02 10.13 3.21
N ARG A 332 11.54 8.90 3.17
CA ARG A 332 10.96 8.33 1.94
C ARG A 332 9.68 9.03 1.53
N PHE A 333 8.78 9.28 2.47
CA PHE A 333 7.52 9.93 2.18
C PHE A 333 7.71 11.28 1.47
N PHE A 334 8.68 12.07 1.86
CA PHE A 334 8.97 13.35 1.22
C PHE A 334 9.81 13.18 -0.05
N SER A 335 10.93 12.47 -0.01
CA SER A 335 11.83 12.33 -1.15
C SER A 335 11.21 11.62 -2.37
N GLN A 336 10.21 10.78 -2.15
CA GLN A 336 9.52 10.03 -3.20
C GLN A 336 8.21 10.68 -3.67
N GLN A 337 7.92 11.92 -3.25
CA GLN A 337 6.70 12.62 -3.64
C GLN A 337 6.52 12.77 -5.14
N PHE A 338 7.59 12.94 -5.90
CA PHE A 338 7.54 13.06 -7.36
C PHE A 338 6.86 11.86 -8.03
N LYS A 339 6.98 10.65 -7.46
CA LYS A 339 6.31 9.45 -7.96
C LYS A 339 4.80 9.55 -7.79
N ARG A 340 4.33 10.14 -6.68
CA ARG A 340 2.89 10.28 -6.40
C ARG A 340 2.20 11.32 -7.28
N SER A 341 2.94 12.27 -7.84
CA SER A 341 2.37 13.31 -8.70
C SER A 341 1.72 12.76 -9.97
N CYS A 342 2.10 11.57 -10.42
CA CYS A 342 1.59 10.92 -11.62
C CYS A 342 0.87 9.59 -11.34
N LEU A 343 0.39 9.37 -10.11
CA LEU A 343 -0.35 8.15 -9.79
C LEU A 343 -1.60 8.00 -10.66
N PRO A 344 -1.92 6.76 -11.10
CA PRO A 344 -3.18 6.47 -11.77
C PRO A 344 -4.38 6.73 -10.84
N ASP A 345 -5.57 6.82 -11.43
CA ASP A 345 -6.82 6.81 -10.66
C ASP A 345 -7.01 5.49 -9.93
N GLY A 346 -7.72 5.53 -8.81
CA GLY A 346 -8.06 4.35 -8.03
C GLY A 346 -9.19 4.65 -7.05
N PRO A 347 -9.83 3.63 -6.48
CA PRO A 347 -10.90 3.80 -5.50
C PRO A 347 -10.34 4.28 -4.16
N LYS A 348 -11.13 5.05 -3.42
CA LYS A 348 -10.84 5.41 -2.03
C LYS A 348 -11.67 4.52 -1.10
N VAL A 349 -11.03 3.56 -0.45
CA VAL A 349 -11.71 2.59 0.43
C VAL A 349 -11.71 2.98 1.91
N GLY A 350 -10.90 3.96 2.28
CA GLY A 350 -10.72 4.38 3.66
C GLY A 350 -10.57 5.88 3.81
N SER A 351 -10.20 6.33 5.01
CA SER A 351 -10.02 7.74 5.35
C SER A 351 -8.65 8.31 4.94
N VAL A 352 -7.70 7.45 4.55
CA VAL A 352 -6.34 7.83 4.14
C VAL A 352 -6.09 7.40 2.70
N THR A 353 -5.54 8.30 1.90
CA THR A 353 -5.04 8.05 0.55
C THR A 353 -3.97 9.08 0.20
N VAL A 354 -3.08 8.72 -0.69
CA VAL A 354 -1.99 9.59 -1.18
C VAL A 354 -2.24 10.08 -2.61
N SER A 355 -3.49 10.02 -3.07
CA SER A 355 -3.88 10.51 -4.40
C SER A 355 -3.64 12.01 -4.53
N PRO A 356 -2.96 12.47 -5.60
CA PRO A 356 -2.72 13.89 -5.84
C PRO A 356 -3.98 14.66 -6.28
N ARG A 357 -5.08 13.95 -6.57
CA ARG A 357 -6.32 14.52 -7.12
C ARG A 357 -7.26 15.11 -6.07
N GLY A 358 -6.83 15.27 -4.83
CA GLY A 358 -7.62 15.93 -3.79
C GLY A 358 -7.26 15.56 -2.37
N ASP A 359 -6.66 14.39 -2.16
CA ASP A 359 -6.36 13.91 -0.81
C ASP A 359 -4.98 14.37 -0.31
N LEU A 360 -3.93 14.20 -1.11
CA LEU A 360 -2.58 14.63 -0.78
C LEU A 360 -2.00 15.53 -1.88
N ARG A 361 -2.21 16.83 -1.74
CA ARG A 361 -1.60 17.84 -2.60
C ARG A 361 -0.33 18.35 -1.95
N MET A 362 0.80 17.79 -2.37
CA MET A 362 2.10 18.12 -1.84
C MET A 362 3.07 18.36 -3.01
N PRO A 363 3.88 19.44 -3.00
CA PRO A 363 4.89 19.65 -4.03
C PRO A 363 5.97 18.57 -3.96
N SER A 364 6.54 18.20 -5.12
CA SER A 364 7.61 17.21 -5.20
C SER A 364 8.88 17.64 -4.46
N ASP A 365 9.08 18.94 -4.30
CA ASP A 365 10.25 19.54 -3.65
C ASP A 365 10.02 19.85 -2.17
N ALA A 366 8.96 19.33 -1.55
CA ALA A 366 8.71 19.52 -0.12
C ALA A 366 9.87 18.97 0.72
N CYS A 367 10.39 19.81 1.61
CA CYS A 367 11.55 19.49 2.45
C CYS A 367 11.11 18.76 3.73
N VAL A 368 11.77 17.67 4.05
CA VAL A 368 11.52 16.84 5.25
C VAL A 368 12.28 17.31 6.49
N GLN A 369 13.19 18.27 6.34
CA GLN A 369 14.21 18.58 7.35
C GLN A 369 13.62 18.92 8.74
N LEU A 370 12.53 19.68 8.80
CA LEU A 370 11.89 20.04 10.08
C LEU A 370 11.34 18.82 10.83
N TRP A 371 10.79 17.84 10.12
CA TRP A 371 10.29 16.58 10.71
C TRP A 371 11.44 15.70 11.23
N ILE A 372 12.56 15.64 10.50
CA ILE A 372 13.75 14.88 10.93
C ILE A 372 14.40 15.57 12.11
N GLN A 373 14.56 16.92 12.08
CA GLN A 373 15.13 17.69 13.19
C GLN A 373 14.33 17.47 14.48
N GLU A 374 12.99 17.44 14.40
CA GLU A 374 12.14 17.16 15.57
C GLU A 374 12.44 15.77 16.20
N LEU A 375 12.80 14.79 15.36
CA LEU A 375 13.21 13.44 15.82
C LEU A 375 14.66 13.41 16.32
N ASP A 376 15.53 14.33 15.87
CA ASP A 376 16.92 14.42 16.30
C ASP A 376 17.09 15.08 17.67
N GLU A 377 16.10 15.90 18.06
CA GLU A 377 16.04 16.61 19.34
C GLU A 377 15.45 15.75 20.48
N MET A 378 15.20 14.47 20.23
CA MET A 378 14.71 13.50 21.23
C MET A 378 15.86 12.71 21.82
#